data_6a09e13979120bc265576877b3002c29
#
_entry.id   6a09e13979120bc265576877b3002c29
#
_cell.length_a   1.000
_cell.length_b   1.000
_cell.length_c   1.000
_cell.angle_alpha   90.00
_cell.angle_beta   90.00
_cell.angle_gamma   90.00
#
_symmetry.space_group_name_H-M   'P 1'
#
loop_
_entity.id
_entity.type
_entity.pdbx_description
1 polymer ?
#
loop_
_entity_poly.entity_id
_entity_poly.type
_entity_poly.pdbx_seq_one_letter_code
_entity_poly.pdbx_strand_id
1 'polypeptide(L)'
;AWAMSRMVDVLRDDASTAKAPVIAVGHSRMGKTALLAGAMDERFAMAIPLQAGCGGTAPSRGKIGESVKQINDRFPHWFNRRFKEFGERPEKLPFDQHHLVALMAPRPVLFAIAVEDTWANPAGQFEVLRAGGPG
;
A
#
# COMPACT_ATOMS: atom_id res chain seq x y z
N ALA A 1 4.06 8.72 0.91
CA ALA A 1 3.29 8.82 2.15
C ALA A 1 3.44 10.20 2.79
N TRP A 2 4.67 10.67 3.11
CA TRP A 2 4.89 11.95 3.80
C TRP A 2 4.15 13.14 3.17
N ALA A 3 4.25 13.34 1.86
CA ALA A 3 3.55 14.45 1.19
C ALA A 3 2.02 14.37 1.33
N MET A 4 1.45 13.18 1.33
CA MET A 4 0.00 13.01 1.57
C MET A 4 -0.38 13.43 2.99
N SER A 5 0.43 13.10 3.99
CA SER A 5 0.21 13.55 5.37
C SER A 5 0.33 15.08 5.51
N ARG A 6 1.28 15.71 4.78
CA ARG A 6 1.36 17.19 4.75
C ARG A 6 0.15 17.82 4.10
N MET A 7 -0.45 17.16 3.10
CA MET A 7 -1.72 17.63 2.50
C MET A 7 -2.87 17.62 3.51
N VAL A 8 -2.90 16.61 4.41
CA VAL A 8 -3.91 16.58 5.49
C VAL A 8 -3.77 17.78 6.41
N ASP A 9 -2.55 18.25 6.69
CA ASP A 9 -2.37 19.46 7.52
C ASP A 9 -3.05 20.66 6.87
N VAL A 10 -2.79 20.88 5.58
CA VAL A 10 -3.41 21.97 4.81
C VAL A 10 -4.95 21.88 4.81
N LEU A 11 -5.49 20.66 4.60
CA LEU A 11 -6.93 20.45 4.62
C LEU A 11 -7.56 20.69 6.01
N ARG A 12 -6.81 20.44 7.07
CA ARG A 12 -7.28 20.69 8.46
C ARG A 12 -7.23 22.17 8.84
N ASP A 13 -6.35 22.95 8.21
CA ASP A 13 -6.25 24.39 8.43
C ASP A 13 -7.34 25.19 7.67
N ASP A 14 -7.94 24.62 6.63
CA ASP A 14 -9.03 25.26 5.87
C ASP A 14 -10.40 24.95 6.51
N ALA A 15 -11.11 25.98 6.93
CA ALA A 15 -12.40 25.87 7.60
C ALA A 15 -13.47 25.10 6.78
N SER A 16 -13.38 25.12 5.45
CA SER A 16 -14.32 24.41 4.56
C SER A 16 -14.09 22.90 4.51
N THR A 17 -12.87 22.44 4.78
CA THR A 17 -12.46 21.02 4.70
C THR A 17 -12.04 20.43 6.04
N ALA A 18 -11.81 21.24 7.07
CA ALA A 18 -11.23 20.84 8.35
C ALA A 18 -11.92 19.63 9.00
N LYS A 19 -13.24 19.50 8.84
CA LYS A 19 -14.05 18.41 9.43
C LYS A 19 -14.39 17.29 8.43
N ALA A 20 -14.03 17.44 7.15
CA ALA A 20 -14.33 16.45 6.14
C ALA A 20 -13.46 15.18 6.31
N PRO A 21 -14.00 13.97 6.04
CA PRO A 21 -13.19 12.77 6.01
C PRO A 21 -12.18 12.87 4.85
N VAL A 22 -10.91 12.56 5.13
CA VAL A 22 -9.84 12.54 4.12
C VAL A 22 -9.57 11.10 3.70
N ILE A 23 -9.63 10.83 2.41
CA ILE A 23 -9.42 9.50 1.83
C ILE A 23 -8.13 9.51 1.01
N ALA A 24 -7.24 8.56 1.31
CA ALA A 24 -6.03 8.34 0.51
C ALA A 24 -6.34 7.47 -0.70
N VAL A 25 -6.22 8.00 -1.90
CA VAL A 25 -6.48 7.29 -3.17
C VAL A 25 -5.24 7.33 -4.05
N GLY A 26 -4.93 6.23 -4.71
CA GLY A 26 -3.83 6.18 -5.67
C GLY A 26 -3.83 4.94 -6.54
N HIS A 27 -3.31 5.07 -7.76
CA HIS A 27 -3.16 3.97 -8.71
C HIS A 27 -1.70 3.54 -8.81
N SER A 28 -1.43 2.24 -8.95
CA SER A 28 -0.10 1.66 -9.16
C SER A 28 0.89 2.12 -8.06
N ARG A 29 1.99 2.79 -8.39
CA ARG A 29 2.95 3.34 -7.41
C ARG A 29 2.29 4.30 -6.41
N MET A 30 1.32 5.09 -6.85
CA MET A 30 0.56 5.96 -5.94
C MET A 30 -0.42 5.16 -5.07
N GLY A 31 -0.87 3.98 -5.51
CA GLY A 31 -1.62 3.04 -4.69
C GLY A 31 -0.79 2.49 -3.52
N LYS A 32 0.49 2.15 -3.77
CA LYS A 32 1.44 1.79 -2.71
C LYS A 32 1.56 2.94 -1.69
N THR A 33 1.67 4.17 -2.20
CA THR A 33 1.79 5.39 -1.37
C THR A 33 0.51 5.65 -0.57
N ALA A 34 -0.67 5.45 -1.17
CA ALA A 34 -1.96 5.65 -0.51
C ALA A 34 -2.17 4.68 0.65
N LEU A 35 -1.90 3.38 0.46
CA LEU A 35 -2.00 2.40 1.54
C LEU A 35 -1.01 2.72 2.66
N LEU A 36 0.25 3.02 2.34
CA LEU A 36 1.26 3.36 3.33
C LEU A 36 0.90 4.64 4.09
N ALA A 37 0.39 5.67 3.41
CA ALA A 37 -0.04 6.91 4.06
C ALA A 37 -1.18 6.65 5.04
N GLY A 38 -2.21 5.91 4.63
CA GLY A 38 -3.33 5.54 5.49
C GLY A 38 -2.89 4.70 6.70
N ALA A 39 -1.98 3.74 6.49
CA ALA A 39 -1.46 2.90 7.58
C ALA A 39 -0.62 3.68 8.61
N MET A 40 0.09 4.73 8.18
CA MET A 40 1.02 5.50 9.02
C MET A 40 0.39 6.78 9.61
N ASP A 41 -0.78 7.19 9.13
CA ASP A 41 -1.44 8.44 9.56
C ASP A 41 -2.94 8.20 9.76
N GLU A 42 -3.37 8.16 11.01
CA GLU A 42 -4.75 7.86 11.41
C GLU A 42 -5.77 8.93 10.99
N ARG A 43 -5.33 10.09 10.54
CA ARG A 43 -6.19 11.15 10.03
C ARG A 43 -6.82 10.84 8.67
N PHE A 44 -6.28 9.86 7.95
CA PHE A 44 -6.98 9.30 6.79
C PHE A 44 -8.12 8.40 7.26
N ALA A 45 -9.33 8.73 6.86
CA ALA A 45 -10.53 7.97 7.19
C ALA A 45 -10.63 6.64 6.41
N MET A 46 -9.97 6.53 5.26
CA MET A 46 -9.99 5.38 4.38
C MET A 46 -8.76 5.38 3.46
N ALA A 47 -8.34 4.21 2.97
CA ALA A 47 -7.38 4.08 1.88
C ALA A 47 -7.98 3.30 0.71
N ILE A 48 -7.72 3.78 -0.52
CA ILE A 48 -8.16 3.14 -1.78
C ILE A 48 -6.93 2.92 -2.68
N PRO A 49 -6.14 1.89 -2.43
CA PRO A 49 -5.04 1.50 -3.32
C PRO A 49 -5.59 0.77 -4.55
N LEU A 50 -5.40 1.36 -5.73
CA LEU A 50 -5.82 0.78 -7.02
C LEU A 50 -4.60 0.10 -7.66
N GLN A 51 -4.69 -1.18 -8.04
CA GLN A 51 -3.63 -1.92 -8.76
C GLN A 51 -2.23 -1.74 -8.14
N ALA A 52 -2.10 -1.79 -6.82
CA ALA A 52 -0.86 -1.40 -6.17
C ALA A 52 0.26 -2.46 -6.20
N GLY A 53 -0.05 -3.73 -6.42
CA GLY A 53 0.94 -4.79 -6.68
C GLY A 53 2.07 -4.92 -5.65
N CYS A 54 3.24 -5.33 -6.10
CA CYS A 54 4.43 -5.53 -5.28
C CYS A 54 4.83 -4.28 -4.49
N GLY A 55 5.15 -4.43 -3.21
CA GLY A 55 5.46 -3.31 -2.30
C GLY A 55 4.26 -2.42 -1.99
N GLY A 56 3.05 -2.85 -2.35
CA GLY A 56 1.78 -2.17 -2.12
C GLY A 56 0.74 -3.12 -1.55
N THR A 57 -0.02 -3.78 -2.41
CA THR A 57 -1.16 -4.62 -2.05
C THR A 57 -0.95 -6.11 -2.32
N ALA A 58 0.06 -6.50 -3.11
CA ALA A 58 0.41 -7.90 -3.34
C ALA A 58 1.44 -8.40 -2.33
N PRO A 59 1.42 -9.69 -1.95
CA PRO A 59 2.39 -10.25 -1.03
C PRO A 59 3.81 -10.18 -1.62
N SER A 60 4.77 -9.73 -0.82
CA SER A 60 6.18 -9.70 -1.20
C SER A 60 6.80 -11.09 -1.30
N ARG A 61 6.29 -12.04 -0.50
CA ARG A 61 6.77 -13.44 -0.43
C ARG A 61 6.22 -14.33 -1.54
N GLY A 62 5.32 -13.84 -2.37
CA GLY A 62 4.74 -14.56 -3.49
C GLY A 62 5.71 -14.74 -4.66
N LYS A 63 5.38 -15.67 -5.56
CA LYS A 63 6.12 -15.92 -6.80
C LYS A 63 5.39 -15.45 -8.05
N ILE A 64 4.23 -14.82 -7.89
CA ILE A 64 3.36 -14.34 -8.97
C ILE A 64 3.45 -12.82 -9.06
N GLY A 65 3.51 -12.30 -10.27
CA GLY A 65 3.60 -10.88 -10.55
C GLY A 65 5.01 -10.31 -10.35
N GLU A 66 5.09 -9.01 -10.14
CA GLU A 66 6.36 -8.32 -9.91
C GLU A 66 7.01 -8.74 -8.59
N SER A 67 8.28 -9.13 -8.63
CA SER A 67 9.02 -9.51 -7.42
C SER A 67 9.68 -8.31 -6.74
N VAL A 68 10.08 -8.51 -5.47
CA VAL A 68 10.88 -7.52 -4.71
C VAL A 68 12.18 -7.17 -5.45
N LYS A 69 12.84 -8.17 -6.08
CA LYS A 69 14.03 -7.91 -6.89
C LYS A 69 13.71 -7.02 -8.09
N GLN A 70 12.72 -7.40 -8.88
CA GLN A 70 12.38 -6.69 -10.12
C GLN A 70 12.00 -5.23 -9.86
N ILE A 71 11.20 -4.96 -8.84
CA ILE A 71 10.79 -3.59 -8.53
C ILE A 71 11.96 -2.73 -8.04
N ASN A 72 12.89 -3.31 -7.27
CA ASN A 72 14.10 -2.60 -6.82
C ASN A 72 15.11 -2.35 -7.94
N ASP A 73 15.29 -3.31 -8.85
CA ASP A 73 16.18 -3.16 -10.01
C ASP A 73 15.64 -2.09 -10.98
N ARG A 74 14.34 -2.10 -11.24
CA ARG A 74 13.68 -1.18 -12.16
C ARG A 74 13.52 0.23 -11.60
N PHE A 75 13.27 0.33 -10.27
CA PHE A 75 13.00 1.59 -9.59
C PHE A 75 13.82 1.73 -8.29
N PRO A 76 15.16 1.81 -8.38
CA PRO A 76 16.05 1.74 -7.22
C PRO A 76 15.88 2.88 -6.22
N HIS A 77 15.17 3.95 -6.58
CA HIS A 77 14.91 5.13 -5.74
C HIS A 77 13.55 5.11 -5.03
N TRP A 78 12.70 4.08 -5.28
CA TRP A 78 11.35 4.04 -4.67
C TRP A 78 11.36 3.54 -3.23
N PHE A 79 12.32 2.69 -2.89
CA PHE A 79 12.39 2.03 -1.57
C PHE A 79 13.71 2.31 -0.87
N ASN A 80 13.74 2.09 0.43
CA ASN A 80 14.97 2.22 1.20
C ASN A 80 15.97 1.11 0.87
N ARG A 81 17.23 1.30 1.30
CA ARG A 81 18.31 0.35 1.00
C ARG A 81 18.07 -1.05 1.56
N ARG A 82 17.45 -1.15 2.75
CA ARG A 82 17.17 -2.44 3.40
C ARG A 82 16.19 -3.30 2.61
N PHE A 83 15.20 -2.69 1.93
CA PHE A 83 14.27 -3.47 1.13
C PHE A 83 14.95 -4.21 -0.02
N LYS A 84 16.04 -3.66 -0.56
CA LYS A 84 16.83 -4.29 -1.63
C LYS A 84 17.52 -5.58 -1.17
N GLU A 85 17.88 -5.69 0.11
CA GLU A 85 18.54 -6.86 0.68
C GLU A 85 17.63 -8.11 0.65
N PHE A 86 16.31 -7.92 0.51
CA PHE A 86 15.32 -8.98 0.43
C PHE A 86 14.96 -9.38 -1.00
N GLY A 87 15.60 -8.79 -2.03
CA GLY A 87 15.30 -9.06 -3.44
C GLY A 87 15.30 -10.54 -3.80
N GLU A 88 16.34 -11.27 -3.39
CA GLU A 88 16.47 -12.72 -3.64
C GLU A 88 15.89 -13.57 -2.49
N ARG A 89 15.49 -12.98 -1.39
CA ARG A 89 15.04 -13.67 -0.17
C ARG A 89 13.84 -12.98 0.46
N PRO A 90 12.74 -12.76 -0.29
CA PRO A 90 11.57 -12.06 0.22
C PRO A 90 10.91 -12.76 1.42
N GLU A 91 11.13 -14.08 1.57
CA GLU A 91 10.66 -14.86 2.73
C GLU A 91 11.29 -14.41 4.05
N LYS A 92 12.43 -13.72 4.01
CA LYS A 92 13.12 -13.18 5.20
C LYS A 92 12.63 -11.79 5.62
N LEU A 93 11.70 -11.20 4.88
CA LEU A 93 11.05 -9.96 5.32
C LEU A 93 10.39 -10.17 6.69
N PRO A 94 10.57 -9.27 7.65
CA PRO A 94 9.97 -9.41 9.00
C PRO A 94 8.45 -9.23 9.01
N PHE A 95 7.87 -8.68 7.93
CA PHE A 95 6.43 -8.48 7.74
C PHE A 95 6.09 -8.63 6.25
N ASP A 96 4.80 -8.64 5.92
CA ASP A 96 4.33 -8.57 4.54
C ASP A 96 3.12 -7.62 4.46
N GLN A 97 2.58 -7.41 3.28
CA GLN A 97 1.65 -6.32 2.96
C GLN A 97 0.31 -6.39 3.72
N HIS A 98 -0.12 -7.58 4.16
CA HIS A 98 -1.30 -7.73 5.02
C HIS A 98 -1.17 -6.98 6.36
N HIS A 99 0.04 -6.75 6.86
CA HIS A 99 0.26 -5.95 8.07
C HIS A 99 -0.10 -4.46 7.85
N LEU A 100 0.13 -3.92 6.63
CA LEU A 100 -0.31 -2.55 6.31
C LEU A 100 -1.84 -2.43 6.29
N VAL A 101 -2.53 -3.48 5.80
CA VAL A 101 -3.99 -3.55 5.86
C VAL A 101 -4.46 -3.61 7.31
N ALA A 102 -3.84 -4.45 8.13
CA ALA A 102 -4.17 -4.55 9.56
C ALA A 102 -3.96 -3.24 10.32
N LEU A 103 -2.92 -2.45 9.98
CA LEU A 103 -2.69 -1.11 10.56
C LEU A 103 -3.77 -0.09 10.20
N MET A 104 -4.57 -0.35 9.17
CA MET A 104 -5.71 0.52 8.84
C MET A 104 -6.89 0.31 9.80
N ALA A 105 -7.03 -0.86 10.40
CA ALA A 105 -8.18 -1.18 11.26
C ALA A 105 -8.35 -0.19 12.41
N PRO A 106 -9.59 0.24 12.77
CA PRO A 106 -10.86 -0.17 12.17
C PRO A 106 -11.29 0.63 10.92
N ARG A 107 -10.41 1.45 10.36
CA ARG A 107 -10.68 2.29 9.18
C ARG A 107 -10.75 1.41 7.92
N PRO A 108 -11.71 1.66 7.01
CA PRO A 108 -11.88 0.82 5.83
C PRO A 108 -10.73 0.95 4.82
N VAL A 109 -10.48 -0.15 4.12
CA VAL A 109 -9.60 -0.22 2.95
C VAL A 109 -10.38 -0.82 1.79
N LEU A 110 -10.32 -0.18 0.62
CA LEU A 110 -10.94 -0.69 -0.61
C LEU A 110 -9.86 -0.97 -1.64
N PHE A 111 -9.66 -2.24 -2.00
CA PHE A 111 -8.83 -2.61 -3.14
C PHE A 111 -9.67 -2.62 -4.42
N ALA A 112 -9.19 -1.93 -5.45
CA ALA A 112 -9.72 -2.09 -6.80
C ALA A 112 -8.64 -2.70 -7.69
N ILE A 113 -8.97 -3.84 -8.30
CA ILE A 113 -8.00 -4.75 -8.93
C ILE A 113 -8.56 -5.19 -10.28
N ALA A 114 -7.78 -5.02 -11.34
CA ALA A 114 -8.09 -5.61 -12.66
C ALA A 114 -7.57 -7.06 -12.69
N VAL A 115 -8.43 -8.01 -12.96
CA VAL A 115 -8.09 -9.44 -12.93
C VAL A 115 -7.12 -9.86 -14.02
N GLU A 116 -7.08 -9.12 -15.13
CA GLU A 116 -6.16 -9.37 -16.25
C GLU A 116 -4.75 -8.83 -16.03
N ASP A 117 -4.55 -7.94 -15.06
CA ASP A 117 -3.23 -7.41 -14.73
C ASP A 117 -2.46 -8.40 -13.82
N THR A 118 -1.97 -9.47 -14.44
CA THR A 118 -1.21 -10.52 -13.73
C THR A 118 0.11 -10.00 -13.15
N TRP A 119 0.67 -8.91 -13.67
CA TRP A 119 1.87 -8.26 -13.13
C TRP A 119 1.62 -7.70 -11.73
N ALA A 120 0.45 -7.16 -11.47
CA ALA A 120 0.04 -6.66 -10.16
C ALA A 120 -0.39 -7.78 -9.20
N ASN A 121 -0.46 -9.05 -9.66
CA ASN A 121 -0.86 -10.21 -8.87
C ASN A 121 -2.27 -10.06 -8.22
N PRO A 122 -3.36 -10.08 -8.97
CA PRO A 122 -4.71 -9.89 -8.44
C PRO A 122 -5.09 -10.88 -7.33
N ALA A 123 -4.78 -12.17 -7.52
CA ALA A 123 -5.07 -13.20 -6.53
C ALA A 123 -4.33 -12.95 -5.20
N GLY A 124 -3.04 -12.62 -5.27
CA GLY A 124 -2.25 -12.29 -4.09
C GLY A 124 -2.73 -11.02 -3.38
N GLN A 125 -3.21 -10.04 -4.12
CA GLN A 125 -3.81 -8.84 -3.52
C GLN A 125 -5.08 -9.20 -2.72
N PHE A 126 -5.90 -10.11 -3.23
CA PHE A 126 -7.08 -10.60 -2.51
C PHE A 126 -6.69 -11.36 -1.24
N GLU A 127 -5.64 -12.20 -1.30
CA GLU A 127 -5.11 -12.90 -0.13
C GLU A 127 -4.60 -11.94 0.95
N VAL A 128 -3.89 -10.88 0.55
CA VAL A 128 -3.42 -9.83 1.46
C VAL A 128 -4.59 -9.15 2.17
N LEU A 129 -5.65 -8.83 1.44
CA LEU A 129 -6.84 -8.20 2.02
C LEU A 129 -7.52 -9.12 3.03
N ARG A 130 -7.67 -10.41 2.71
CA ARG A 130 -8.23 -11.41 3.62
C ARG A 130 -7.39 -11.58 4.88
N ALA A 131 -6.07 -11.65 4.74
CA ALA A 131 -5.16 -11.87 5.86
C ALA A 131 -5.01 -10.65 6.78
N GLY A 132 -5.24 -9.44 6.28
CA GLY A 132 -5.16 -8.19 7.04
C GLY A 132 -6.50 -7.67 7.55
N GLY A 133 -7.60 -8.25 7.09
CA GLY A 133 -8.96 -7.88 7.53
C GLY A 133 -9.36 -8.52 8.86
N PRO A 134 -10.50 -8.13 9.42
CA PRO A 134 -11.08 -8.83 10.56
C PRO A 134 -11.41 -10.27 10.14
N GLY A 135 -10.99 -11.25 10.95
CA GLY A 135 -11.30 -12.66 10.77
C GLY A 135 -12.77 -12.97 10.97
#